data_af65197062534fb3b46d467214e7da29
#
_entry.id   af65197062534fb3b46d467214e7da29
#
_cell.length_a   1.000
_cell.length_b   1.000
_cell.length_c   1.000
_cell.angle_alpha   90.00
_cell.angle_beta   90.00
_cell.angle_gamma   90.00
#
_symmetry.space_group_name_H-M   'P 1'
#
loop_
_entity.id
_entity.type
_entity.pdbx_description
1 polymer ?
#
loop_
_entity_poly.entity_id
_entity_poly.type
_entity_poly.pdbx_seq_one_letter_code
_entity_poly.pdbx_strand_id
1 'polypeptide(L)'
;MGFNCGIVGLPNVGKSTLFNALTATAAAQAANYPFCTIEPNTGRVGVPDPRLQSLATIGKSQKIVPTSLEFVDIAGLVRGASKGEGLGNQFLANIREVDAIIHVLRCFEDGDVTHVEGSVDPIRDAETVETELMLSDLESVEKRLIAAQKKARGGDKESMAQVALMEPIVAALQDGRPARTAIPPDQIEAAKRPQLLTSKPVLYVCNVEEAAAAIGNAHSARVAERAAAEGARAVIVSAAIEAEVSQLPEAERAEFLEGLGLHDSGLDRVIRAGYDLLGLVTYFTVGPKETRAWTIVKGTKAPQAAAVIHNDFERGFIACETIAYDDYIAFKGEAGVKEAGRMRVEGKEYVVRDGDVLLFRFNV
;
A
#
# COMPACT_ATOMS: atom_id res chain seq x y z
N MET A 1 -0.94 -13.84 -4.30
CA MET A 1 0.12 -12.94 -3.80
C MET A 1 -0.55 -11.86 -2.99
N GLY A 2 -0.13 -11.61 -1.75
CA GLY A 2 -0.57 -10.48 -0.95
C GLY A 2 0.26 -9.26 -1.33
N PHE A 3 -0.31 -8.06 -1.17
CA PHE A 3 0.41 -6.79 -1.25
C PHE A 3 0.63 -6.32 0.18
N ASN A 4 1.87 -5.93 0.51
CA ASN A 4 2.24 -5.58 1.87
C ASN A 4 2.94 -4.22 1.97
N CYS A 5 2.61 -3.50 3.05
CA CYS A 5 3.18 -2.22 3.39
C CYS A 5 3.97 -2.34 4.70
N GLY A 6 5.22 -1.93 4.70
CA GLY A 6 6.03 -1.86 5.92
C GLY A 6 5.84 -0.53 6.64
N ILE A 7 5.45 -0.57 7.91
CA ILE A 7 5.35 0.63 8.74
C ILE A 7 6.70 0.89 9.38
N VAL A 8 7.28 2.04 9.06
CA VAL A 8 8.59 2.47 9.59
C VAL A 8 8.48 3.83 10.29
N GLY A 9 9.43 4.14 11.14
CA GLY A 9 9.53 5.44 11.82
C GLY A 9 10.51 5.37 12.98
N LEU A 10 10.95 6.52 13.46
CA LEU A 10 11.78 6.63 14.64
C LEU A 10 11.02 6.16 15.91
N PRO A 11 11.70 5.86 17.01
CA PRO A 11 11.04 5.60 18.27
C PRO A 11 10.13 6.76 18.72
N ASN A 12 9.03 6.43 19.40
CA ASN A 12 8.09 7.41 20.00
C ASN A 12 7.36 8.34 19.02
N VAL A 13 7.20 7.93 17.76
CA VAL A 13 6.41 8.65 16.75
C VAL A 13 4.94 8.22 16.71
N GLY A 14 4.53 7.24 17.52
CA GLY A 14 3.17 6.67 17.53
C GLY A 14 3.00 5.46 16.60
N LYS A 15 4.09 4.90 16.05
CA LYS A 15 4.08 3.76 15.14
C LYS A 15 3.34 2.54 15.71
N SER A 16 3.70 2.10 16.93
CA SER A 16 3.08 0.93 17.58
C SER A 16 1.62 1.18 17.94
N THR A 17 1.26 2.40 18.33
CA THR A 17 -0.14 2.78 18.58
C THR A 17 -0.98 2.64 17.32
N LEU A 18 -0.48 3.16 16.20
CA LEU A 18 -1.12 3.06 14.90
C LEU A 18 -1.25 1.60 14.44
N PHE A 19 -0.19 0.81 14.58
CA PHE A 19 -0.20 -0.61 14.22
C PHE A 19 -1.17 -1.42 15.08
N ASN A 20 -1.23 -1.14 16.40
CA ASN A 20 -2.17 -1.80 17.30
C ASN A 20 -3.63 -1.47 16.95
N ALA A 21 -3.92 -0.22 16.58
CA ALA A 21 -5.26 0.16 16.10
C ALA A 21 -5.62 -0.54 14.78
N LEU A 22 -4.67 -0.67 13.83
CA LEU A 22 -4.84 -1.46 12.61
C LEU A 22 -5.13 -2.92 12.91
N THR A 23 -4.39 -3.55 13.83
CA THR A 23 -4.57 -4.97 14.19
C THR A 23 -5.85 -5.20 14.98
N ALA A 24 -6.26 -4.27 15.85
CA ALA A 24 -7.56 -4.33 16.52
C ALA A 24 -8.72 -4.27 15.52
N THR A 25 -8.62 -3.40 14.52
CA THR A 25 -9.58 -3.33 13.41
C THR A 25 -9.60 -4.63 12.60
N ALA A 26 -8.43 -5.20 12.30
CA ALA A 26 -8.31 -6.50 11.63
C ALA A 26 -8.95 -7.63 12.45
N ALA A 27 -8.76 -7.66 13.77
CA ALA A 27 -9.35 -8.65 14.66
C ALA A 27 -10.88 -8.55 14.72
N ALA A 28 -11.42 -7.33 14.77
CA ALA A 28 -12.86 -7.10 14.73
C ALA A 28 -13.46 -7.54 13.37
N GLN A 29 -12.75 -7.30 12.28
CA GLN A 29 -13.14 -7.76 10.94
C GLN A 29 -13.03 -9.29 10.79
N ALA A 30 -12.04 -9.93 11.43
CA ALA A 30 -11.83 -11.38 11.38
C ALA A 30 -13.00 -12.16 11.97
N ALA A 31 -13.73 -11.62 12.94
CA ALA A 31 -14.94 -12.20 13.46
C ALA A 31 -16.04 -12.32 12.39
N ASN A 32 -16.02 -11.43 11.39
CA ASN A 32 -16.97 -11.39 10.29
C ASN A 32 -16.43 -12.01 9.00
N TYR A 33 -15.10 -12.13 8.83
CA TYR A 33 -14.44 -12.59 7.60
C TYR A 33 -13.34 -13.61 7.87
N PRO A 34 -13.42 -14.84 7.35
CA PRO A 34 -12.53 -15.97 7.72
C PRO A 34 -11.08 -15.90 7.22
N PHE A 35 -10.67 -14.80 6.58
CA PHE A 35 -9.34 -14.66 5.96
C PHE A 35 -8.43 -13.61 6.64
N CYS A 36 -8.87 -13.03 7.75
CA CYS A 36 -8.03 -12.14 8.54
C CYS A 36 -7.20 -12.99 9.51
N THR A 37 -5.92 -13.13 9.25
CA THR A 37 -4.96 -13.76 10.16
C THR A 37 -4.15 -12.67 10.85
N ILE A 38 -3.92 -12.83 12.16
CA ILE A 38 -3.01 -11.97 12.92
C ILE A 38 -1.77 -12.82 13.18
N GLU A 39 -0.66 -12.45 12.56
CA GLU A 39 0.66 -12.96 12.89
C GLU A 39 1.42 -11.89 13.70
N PRO A 40 2.40 -12.28 14.53
CA PRO A 40 3.23 -11.29 15.21
C PRO A 40 3.81 -10.29 14.20
N ASN A 41 3.62 -8.99 14.45
CA ASN A 41 4.06 -7.89 13.62
C ASN A 41 3.43 -7.80 12.21
N THR A 42 2.36 -8.55 11.92
CA THR A 42 1.65 -8.50 10.64
C THR A 42 0.16 -8.38 10.87
N GLY A 43 -0.47 -7.37 10.27
CA GLY A 43 -1.92 -7.14 10.32
C GLY A 43 -2.52 -7.10 8.92
N ARG A 44 -3.51 -7.95 8.64
CA ARG A 44 -4.26 -7.93 7.38
C ARG A 44 -5.59 -7.24 7.59
N VAL A 45 -5.81 -6.10 6.94
CA VAL A 45 -6.97 -5.22 7.13
C VAL A 45 -7.79 -5.15 5.85
N GLY A 46 -9.11 -5.18 5.98
CA GLY A 46 -10.01 -4.98 4.84
C GLY A 46 -9.87 -3.58 4.26
N VAL A 47 -9.85 -3.47 2.94
CA VAL A 47 -9.85 -2.16 2.25
C VAL A 47 -11.28 -1.62 2.24
N PRO A 48 -11.54 -0.45 2.82
CA PRO A 48 -12.85 0.17 2.84
C PRO A 48 -13.30 0.53 1.41
N ASP A 49 -14.37 -0.10 0.93
CA ASP A 49 -14.94 0.18 -0.38
C ASP A 49 -16.49 0.17 -0.31
N PRO A 50 -17.14 1.36 -0.35
CA PRO A 50 -18.59 1.47 -0.23
C PRO A 50 -19.33 0.81 -1.40
N ARG A 51 -18.66 0.63 -2.55
CA ARG A 51 -19.23 -0.01 -3.73
C ARG A 51 -19.62 -1.47 -3.46
N LEU A 52 -18.85 -2.15 -2.61
CA LEU A 52 -19.03 -3.56 -2.28
C LEU A 52 -20.41 -3.82 -1.62
N GLN A 53 -20.80 -2.96 -0.68
CA GLN A 53 -22.11 -3.05 -0.01
C GLN A 53 -23.27 -2.81 -0.98
N SER A 54 -23.13 -1.80 -1.85
CA SER A 54 -24.15 -1.47 -2.86
C SER A 54 -24.37 -2.62 -3.84
N LEU A 55 -23.28 -3.23 -4.33
CA LEU A 55 -23.31 -4.40 -5.21
C LEU A 55 -23.98 -5.61 -4.52
N ALA A 56 -23.60 -5.88 -3.27
CA ALA A 56 -24.15 -7.00 -2.50
C ALA A 56 -25.65 -6.86 -2.25
N THR A 57 -26.11 -5.64 -2.00
CA THR A 57 -27.55 -5.35 -1.80
C THR A 57 -28.35 -5.67 -3.07
N ILE A 58 -27.88 -5.23 -4.25
CA ILE A 58 -28.52 -5.51 -5.53
C ILE A 58 -28.43 -7.01 -5.88
N GLY A 59 -27.25 -7.62 -5.68
CA GLY A 59 -27.00 -9.04 -5.90
C GLY A 59 -27.70 -9.97 -4.92
N LYS A 60 -28.30 -9.42 -3.85
CA LYS A 60 -28.91 -10.17 -2.73
C LYS A 60 -27.96 -11.22 -2.17
N SER A 61 -26.71 -10.85 -2.02
CA SER A 61 -25.65 -11.76 -1.63
C SER A 61 -25.72 -12.10 -0.14
N GLN A 62 -25.54 -13.37 0.18
CA GLN A 62 -25.52 -13.85 1.57
C GLN A 62 -24.24 -13.46 2.31
N LYS A 63 -23.15 -13.26 1.58
CA LYS A 63 -21.84 -12.94 2.13
C LYS A 63 -21.19 -11.80 1.34
N ILE A 64 -20.51 -10.91 2.07
CA ILE A 64 -19.72 -9.82 1.51
C ILE A 64 -18.26 -10.06 1.88
N VAL A 65 -17.38 -10.04 0.90
CA VAL A 65 -15.94 -10.29 1.12
C VAL A 65 -15.13 -9.13 0.56
N PRO A 66 -14.60 -8.25 1.43
CA PRO A 66 -13.71 -7.18 1.00
C PRO A 66 -12.37 -7.72 0.53
N THR A 67 -11.65 -6.93 -0.22
CA THR A 67 -10.21 -7.15 -0.41
C THR A 67 -9.42 -6.69 0.81
N SER A 68 -8.17 -7.09 0.91
CA SER A 68 -7.33 -6.77 2.07
C SER A 68 -5.94 -6.30 1.66
N LEU A 69 -5.38 -5.44 2.50
CA LEU A 69 -3.99 -5.00 2.46
C LEU A 69 -3.29 -5.49 3.73
N GLU A 70 -2.04 -5.89 3.60
CA GLU A 70 -1.23 -6.35 4.70
C GLU A 70 -0.29 -5.25 5.17
N PHE A 71 -0.22 -5.04 6.47
CA PHE A 71 0.71 -4.12 7.12
C PHE A 71 1.68 -4.89 8.00
N VAL A 72 2.96 -4.58 7.87
CA VAL A 72 4.03 -5.19 8.66
C VAL A 72 4.63 -4.13 9.57
N ASP A 73 4.60 -4.33 10.89
CA ASP A 73 5.30 -3.46 11.83
C ASP A 73 6.80 -3.77 11.78
N ILE A 74 7.55 -2.84 11.24
CA ILE A 74 9.01 -2.94 11.19
C ILE A 74 9.59 -2.16 12.37
N ALA A 75 10.35 -2.86 13.23
CA ALA A 75 10.94 -2.27 14.43
C ALA A 75 11.68 -0.96 14.10
N GLY A 76 11.59 0.01 15.02
CA GLY A 76 12.11 1.36 14.75
C GLY A 76 13.60 1.39 14.41
N LEU A 77 13.96 2.24 13.46
CA LEU A 77 15.33 2.50 13.05
C LEU A 77 16.03 3.35 14.12
N VAL A 78 17.29 3.00 14.42
CA VAL A 78 18.20 3.84 15.18
C VAL A 78 19.33 4.26 14.24
N ARG A 79 19.86 5.47 14.39
CA ARG A 79 21.03 5.94 13.62
C ARG A 79 22.17 4.92 13.64
N GLY A 80 22.80 4.70 12.49
CA GLY A 80 23.90 3.74 12.33
C GLY A 80 23.43 2.31 12.02
N ALA A 81 22.16 2.10 11.72
CA ALA A 81 21.62 0.79 11.35
C ALA A 81 22.29 0.19 10.11
N SER A 82 22.72 1.02 9.17
CA SER A 82 23.46 0.60 7.96
C SER A 82 24.87 0.09 8.25
N LYS A 83 25.47 0.50 9.38
CA LYS A 83 26.83 0.10 9.80
C LYS A 83 26.83 -0.88 10.97
N GLY A 84 25.64 -1.22 11.53
CA GLY A 84 25.50 -1.95 12.76
C GLY A 84 25.43 -3.47 12.57
N GLU A 85 25.89 -4.19 13.59
CA GLU A 85 25.62 -5.61 13.77
C GLU A 85 24.25 -5.79 14.43
N GLY A 86 23.46 -6.80 14.01
CA GLY A 86 22.26 -7.22 14.70
C GLY A 86 20.96 -6.54 14.26
N LEU A 87 20.33 -5.72 15.12
CA LEU A 87 18.97 -5.18 14.90
C LEU A 87 18.82 -4.31 13.65
N GLY A 88 19.86 -3.55 13.26
CA GLY A 88 19.86 -2.72 12.05
C GLY A 88 19.75 -3.57 10.78
N ASN A 89 20.49 -4.66 10.68
CA ASN A 89 20.42 -5.57 9.54
C ASN A 89 19.06 -6.25 9.41
N GLN A 90 18.45 -6.61 10.55
CA GLN A 90 17.11 -7.19 10.56
C GLN A 90 16.05 -6.18 10.10
N PHE A 91 16.15 -4.93 10.55
CA PHE A 91 15.31 -3.83 10.06
C PHE A 91 15.36 -3.68 8.53
N LEU A 92 16.58 -3.60 7.98
CA LEU A 92 16.77 -3.47 6.53
C LEU A 92 16.28 -4.70 5.76
N ALA A 93 16.42 -5.91 6.33
CA ALA A 93 15.89 -7.13 5.74
C ALA A 93 14.35 -7.11 5.68
N ASN A 94 13.68 -6.71 6.76
CA ASN A 94 12.22 -6.61 6.78
C ASN A 94 11.69 -5.57 5.75
N ILE A 95 12.39 -4.44 5.58
CA ILE A 95 12.01 -3.47 4.54
C ILE A 95 12.19 -4.06 3.14
N ARG A 96 13.16 -4.96 2.90
CA ARG A 96 13.33 -5.60 1.58
C ARG A 96 12.12 -6.45 1.19
N GLU A 97 11.43 -7.05 2.15
CA GLU A 97 10.31 -7.96 1.92
C GLU A 97 8.98 -7.28 1.61
N VAL A 98 8.83 -5.99 1.96
CA VAL A 98 7.57 -5.25 1.71
C VAL A 98 7.55 -4.58 0.35
N ASP A 99 6.34 -4.29 -0.16
CA ASP A 99 6.14 -3.67 -1.48
C ASP A 99 6.16 -2.13 -1.44
N ALA A 100 5.76 -1.54 -0.30
CA ALA A 100 5.74 -0.10 -0.07
C ALA A 100 6.12 0.24 1.38
N ILE A 101 6.53 1.48 1.61
CA ILE A 101 6.91 2.01 2.93
C ILE A 101 5.86 3.01 3.41
N ILE A 102 5.32 2.77 4.59
CA ILE A 102 4.48 3.70 5.34
C ILE A 102 5.35 4.36 6.40
N HIS A 103 5.78 5.58 6.13
CA HIS A 103 6.70 6.30 7.00
C HIS A 103 5.95 7.18 7.99
N VAL A 104 5.86 6.73 9.25
CA VAL A 104 5.18 7.45 10.33
C VAL A 104 6.12 8.52 10.90
N LEU A 105 5.65 9.75 10.90
CA LEU A 105 6.37 10.94 11.36
C LEU A 105 5.63 11.59 12.53
N ARG A 106 6.36 11.97 13.55
CA ARG A 106 5.83 12.71 14.69
C ARG A 106 5.60 14.17 14.30
N CYS A 107 4.35 14.58 14.26
CA CYS A 107 3.92 15.95 13.97
C CYS A 107 3.14 16.55 15.15
N PHE A 108 3.38 16.11 16.38
CA PHE A 108 2.74 16.58 17.61
C PHE A 108 3.80 16.89 18.68
N GLU A 109 3.51 17.87 19.52
CA GLU A 109 4.28 18.18 20.72
C GLU A 109 3.64 17.49 21.91
N ASP A 110 4.45 16.82 22.73
CA ASP A 110 4.02 16.16 23.95
C ASP A 110 5.20 16.16 24.93
N GLY A 111 5.04 16.83 26.06
CA GLY A 111 6.08 16.96 27.09
C GLY A 111 6.38 15.66 27.83
N ASP A 112 5.44 14.73 27.86
CA ASP A 112 5.58 13.43 28.53
C ASP A 112 6.22 12.36 27.63
N VAL A 113 6.26 12.61 26.32
CA VAL A 113 6.86 11.71 25.33
C VAL A 113 8.18 12.28 24.82
N THR A 114 9.29 11.74 25.28
CA THR A 114 10.64 12.17 24.87
C THR A 114 10.86 11.92 23.38
N HIS A 115 11.30 12.95 22.65
CA HIS A 115 11.77 12.81 21.27
C HIS A 115 13.23 12.35 21.24
N VAL A 116 13.58 11.39 20.39
CA VAL A 116 14.94 10.79 20.30
C VAL A 116 16.00 11.86 19.98
N GLU A 117 15.63 12.87 19.17
CA GLU A 117 16.51 13.97 18.73
C GLU A 117 16.31 15.25 19.56
N GLY A 118 15.58 15.20 20.68
CA GLY A 118 15.38 16.31 21.62
C GLY A 118 14.41 17.39 21.17
N SER A 119 13.94 17.39 19.91
CA SER A 119 12.94 18.33 19.38
C SER A 119 12.13 17.67 18.25
N VAL A 120 10.89 18.09 18.05
CA VAL A 120 10.03 17.61 16.97
C VAL A 120 10.42 18.31 15.67
N ASP A 121 10.92 17.57 14.72
CA ASP A 121 11.15 18.01 13.33
C ASP A 121 10.94 16.83 12.36
N PRO A 122 9.72 16.69 11.81
CA PRO A 122 9.38 15.56 10.97
C PRO A 122 10.20 15.48 9.68
N ILE A 123 10.74 16.61 9.18
CA ILE A 123 11.57 16.61 7.98
C ILE A 123 12.94 16.00 8.28
N ARG A 124 13.60 16.44 9.36
CA ARG A 124 14.86 15.86 9.83
C ARG A 124 14.70 14.37 10.14
N ASP A 125 13.58 13.99 10.76
CA ASP A 125 13.32 12.61 11.12
C ASP A 125 13.14 11.72 9.86
N ALA A 126 12.45 12.24 8.84
CA ALA A 126 12.32 11.58 7.55
C ALA A 126 13.69 11.40 6.88
N GLU A 127 14.52 12.44 6.84
CA GLU A 127 15.87 12.42 6.28
C GLU A 127 16.79 11.43 7.00
N THR A 128 16.65 11.31 8.32
CA THR A 128 17.44 10.36 9.12
C THR A 128 17.16 8.92 8.67
N VAL A 129 15.90 8.54 8.56
CA VAL A 129 15.51 7.20 8.10
C VAL A 129 15.94 6.99 6.65
N GLU A 130 15.65 7.92 5.77
CA GLU A 130 15.94 7.80 4.34
C GLU A 130 17.44 7.70 4.06
N THR A 131 18.27 8.44 4.81
CA THR A 131 19.73 8.36 4.71
C THR A 131 20.26 6.97 5.02
N GLU A 132 19.77 6.32 6.08
CA GLU A 132 20.18 4.95 6.42
C GLU A 132 19.80 3.94 5.32
N LEU A 133 18.61 4.11 4.72
CA LEU A 133 18.19 3.27 3.60
C LEU A 133 19.06 3.49 2.36
N MET A 134 19.38 4.76 2.03
CA MET A 134 20.24 5.12 0.90
C MET A 134 21.65 4.59 1.07
N LEU A 135 22.24 4.66 2.26
CA LEU A 135 23.58 4.12 2.54
C LEU A 135 23.62 2.60 2.33
N SER A 136 22.59 1.88 2.80
CA SER A 136 22.47 0.43 2.58
C SER A 136 22.33 0.08 1.09
N ASP A 137 21.54 0.87 0.35
CA ASP A 137 21.37 0.67 -1.09
C ASP A 137 22.65 0.96 -1.85
N LEU A 138 23.35 2.05 -1.52
CA LEU A 138 24.60 2.44 -2.17
C LEU A 138 25.64 1.33 -2.06
N GLU A 139 25.87 0.80 -0.85
CA GLU A 139 26.80 -0.30 -0.64
C GLU A 139 26.42 -1.54 -1.47
N SER A 140 25.12 -1.88 -1.51
CA SER A 140 24.62 -3.03 -2.24
C SER A 140 24.74 -2.86 -3.76
N VAL A 141 24.34 -1.70 -4.30
CA VAL A 141 24.33 -1.47 -5.75
C VAL A 141 25.74 -1.25 -6.32
N GLU A 142 26.66 -0.62 -5.59
CA GLU A 142 28.05 -0.47 -6.03
C GLU A 142 28.74 -1.85 -6.19
N LYS A 143 28.56 -2.76 -5.23
CA LYS A 143 29.10 -4.13 -5.35
C LYS A 143 28.57 -4.85 -6.59
N ARG A 144 27.27 -4.71 -6.89
CA ARG A 144 26.63 -5.33 -8.06
C ARG A 144 27.08 -4.66 -9.36
N LEU A 145 27.20 -3.34 -9.37
CA LEU A 145 27.67 -2.58 -10.54
C LEU A 145 29.06 -3.02 -10.97
N ILE A 146 30.00 -3.13 -10.02
CA ILE A 146 31.38 -3.60 -10.31
C ILE A 146 31.34 -5.01 -10.92
N ALA A 147 30.53 -5.92 -10.39
CA ALA A 147 30.39 -7.28 -10.91
C ALA A 147 29.78 -7.30 -12.32
N ALA A 148 28.76 -6.48 -12.58
CA ALA A 148 28.11 -6.35 -13.88
C ALA A 148 29.04 -5.72 -14.92
N GLN A 149 29.79 -4.67 -14.57
CA GLN A 149 30.76 -4.02 -15.46
C GLN A 149 31.86 -5.00 -15.91
N LYS A 150 32.35 -5.89 -15.01
CA LYS A 150 33.30 -6.91 -15.36
C LYS A 150 32.79 -7.88 -16.42
N LYS A 151 31.54 -8.33 -16.31
CA LYS A 151 30.89 -9.22 -17.29
C LYS A 151 30.54 -8.48 -18.58
N ALA A 152 30.08 -7.24 -18.50
CA ALA A 152 29.75 -6.41 -19.66
C ALA A 152 30.95 -6.18 -20.60
N ARG A 153 32.16 -6.07 -20.05
CA ARG A 153 33.41 -6.00 -20.87
C ARG A 153 33.63 -7.26 -21.73
N GLY A 154 33.08 -8.39 -21.34
CA GLY A 154 33.08 -9.64 -22.11
C GLY A 154 31.97 -9.71 -23.18
N GLY A 155 31.17 -8.65 -23.37
CA GLY A 155 30.09 -8.59 -24.37
C GLY A 155 28.75 -9.17 -23.89
N ASP A 156 28.58 -9.44 -22.59
CA ASP A 156 27.32 -9.95 -22.03
C ASP A 156 26.25 -8.86 -22.04
N LYS A 157 25.24 -9.04 -22.91
CA LYS A 157 24.17 -8.05 -23.12
C LYS A 157 23.31 -7.81 -21.87
N GLU A 158 23.06 -8.85 -21.07
CA GLU A 158 22.27 -8.71 -19.85
C GLU A 158 23.01 -7.85 -18.83
N SER A 159 24.32 -8.09 -18.65
CA SER A 159 25.16 -7.28 -17.78
C SER A 159 25.29 -5.83 -18.28
N MET A 160 25.31 -5.59 -19.59
CA MET A 160 25.29 -4.22 -20.14
C MET A 160 23.99 -3.49 -19.78
N ALA A 161 22.84 -4.16 -19.89
CA ALA A 161 21.56 -3.57 -19.48
C ALA A 161 21.50 -3.29 -17.97
N GLN A 162 22.07 -4.19 -17.13
CA GLN A 162 22.18 -3.98 -15.69
C GLN A 162 23.07 -2.79 -15.35
N VAL A 163 24.20 -2.61 -16.03
CA VAL A 163 25.08 -1.43 -15.85
C VAL A 163 24.31 -0.16 -16.18
N ALA A 164 23.65 -0.10 -17.32
CA ALA A 164 22.87 1.08 -17.75
C ALA A 164 21.77 1.46 -16.75
N LEU A 165 21.16 0.48 -16.07
CA LEU A 165 20.17 0.71 -15.02
C LEU A 165 20.82 1.19 -13.71
N MET A 166 21.95 0.58 -13.30
CA MET A 166 22.54 0.82 -11.98
C MET A 166 23.39 2.11 -11.90
N GLU A 167 24.05 2.54 -12.97
CA GLU A 167 24.88 3.74 -12.95
C GLU A 167 24.13 5.02 -12.57
N PRO A 168 22.93 5.33 -13.14
CA PRO A 168 22.13 6.47 -12.70
C PRO A 168 21.65 6.36 -11.25
N ILE A 169 21.36 5.14 -10.78
CA ILE A 169 20.95 4.89 -9.39
C ILE A 169 22.09 5.18 -8.43
N VAL A 170 23.32 4.71 -8.72
CA VAL A 170 24.50 5.01 -7.90
C VAL A 170 24.74 6.52 -7.84
N ALA A 171 24.68 7.22 -8.97
CA ALA A 171 24.85 8.67 -9.01
C ALA A 171 23.79 9.40 -8.15
N ALA A 172 22.52 8.98 -8.24
CA ALA A 172 21.47 9.58 -7.42
C ALA A 172 21.70 9.35 -5.92
N LEU A 173 22.06 8.12 -5.51
CA LEU A 173 22.34 7.79 -4.11
C LEU A 173 23.56 8.55 -3.57
N GLN A 174 24.60 8.73 -4.36
CA GLN A 174 25.80 9.53 -4.00
C GLN A 174 25.46 11.02 -3.83
N ASP A 175 24.50 11.52 -4.60
CA ASP A 175 23.95 12.88 -4.47
C ASP A 175 22.93 13.03 -3.32
N GLY A 176 22.70 11.99 -2.50
CA GLY A 176 21.71 12.00 -1.42
C GLY A 176 20.25 11.96 -1.92
N ARG A 177 20.01 11.39 -3.10
CA ARG A 177 18.66 11.21 -3.66
C ARG A 177 18.29 9.72 -3.72
N PRO A 178 17.05 9.36 -3.33
CA PRO A 178 16.59 7.97 -3.33
C PRO A 178 16.65 7.32 -4.71
N ALA A 179 16.88 6.01 -4.76
CA ALA A 179 16.95 5.23 -6.02
C ALA A 179 15.73 5.42 -6.92
N ARG A 180 14.54 5.57 -6.35
CA ARG A 180 13.28 5.81 -7.09
C ARG A 180 13.31 7.04 -8.01
N THR A 181 14.13 8.04 -7.69
CA THR A 181 14.27 9.27 -8.50
C THR A 181 15.06 9.07 -9.79
N ALA A 182 15.84 8.00 -9.87
CA ALA A 182 16.69 7.68 -11.01
C ALA A 182 16.19 6.49 -11.86
N ILE A 183 15.05 5.89 -11.51
CA ILE A 183 14.46 4.75 -12.22
C ILE A 183 13.43 5.28 -13.23
N PRO A 184 13.65 5.10 -14.55
CA PRO A 184 12.66 5.44 -15.55
C PRO A 184 11.38 4.58 -15.41
N PRO A 185 10.19 5.13 -15.75
CA PRO A 185 8.91 4.42 -15.61
C PRO A 185 8.85 3.09 -16.36
N ASP A 186 9.49 2.98 -17.50
CA ASP A 186 9.59 1.77 -18.33
C ASP A 186 10.56 0.72 -17.78
N GLN A 187 11.38 1.06 -16.79
CA GLN A 187 12.38 0.19 -16.18
C GLN A 187 12.03 -0.23 -14.73
N ILE A 188 10.87 0.15 -14.21
CA ILE A 188 10.45 -0.15 -12.83
C ILE A 188 10.51 -1.66 -12.56
N GLU A 189 10.05 -2.51 -13.48
CA GLU A 189 10.08 -3.97 -13.31
C GLU A 189 11.51 -4.52 -13.27
N ALA A 190 12.42 -3.99 -14.09
CA ALA A 190 13.84 -4.38 -14.06
C ALA A 190 14.50 -3.92 -12.75
N ALA A 191 14.11 -2.77 -12.24
CA ALA A 191 14.61 -2.20 -10.99
C ALA A 191 14.13 -2.91 -9.72
N LYS A 192 13.12 -3.78 -9.80
CA LYS A 192 12.73 -4.66 -8.67
C LYS A 192 13.76 -5.75 -8.38
N ARG A 193 14.50 -6.22 -9.40
CA ARG A 193 15.51 -7.29 -9.23
C ARG A 193 16.60 -6.98 -8.21
N PRO A 194 17.17 -5.76 -8.12
CA PRO A 194 18.13 -5.39 -7.10
C PRO A 194 17.57 -5.32 -5.68
N GLN A 195 16.24 -5.29 -5.50
CA GLN A 195 15.57 -5.16 -4.20
C GLN A 195 16.07 -3.96 -3.37
N LEU A 196 16.24 -2.81 -4.03
CA LEU A 196 16.67 -1.60 -3.37
C LEU A 196 15.57 -1.06 -2.47
N LEU A 197 15.95 -0.63 -1.27
CA LEU A 197 15.04 -0.13 -0.24
C LEU A 197 14.39 1.19 -0.68
N THR A 198 15.22 2.10 -1.22
CA THR A 198 14.78 3.43 -1.65
C THR A 198 14.20 3.47 -3.06
N SER A 199 14.09 2.31 -3.74
CA SER A 199 13.30 2.17 -4.97
C SER A 199 11.80 2.01 -4.69
N LYS A 200 11.43 1.64 -3.46
CA LYS A 200 10.05 1.42 -3.05
C LYS A 200 9.29 2.74 -2.95
N PRO A 201 7.97 2.74 -3.29
CA PRO A 201 7.12 3.89 -3.08
C PRO A 201 6.93 4.17 -1.58
N VAL A 202 6.78 5.46 -1.22
CA VAL A 202 6.66 5.91 0.17
C VAL A 202 5.37 6.69 0.36
N LEU A 203 4.66 6.39 1.46
CA LEU A 203 3.57 7.19 1.99
C LEU A 203 4.01 7.77 3.33
N TYR A 204 3.98 9.09 3.47
CA TYR A 204 4.21 9.75 4.75
C TYR A 204 2.92 9.78 5.57
N VAL A 205 2.98 9.33 6.81
CA VAL A 205 1.87 9.40 7.78
C VAL A 205 2.24 10.39 8.86
N CYS A 206 1.59 11.55 8.83
CA CYS A 206 1.77 12.62 9.81
C CYS A 206 0.92 12.33 11.04
N ASN A 207 1.53 11.82 12.12
CA ASN A 207 0.84 11.63 13.37
C ASN A 207 0.78 12.95 14.11
N VAL A 208 -0.43 13.52 14.23
CA VAL A 208 -0.72 14.82 14.85
C VAL A 208 -1.48 14.64 16.17
N GLU A 209 -1.54 15.70 16.96
CA GLU A 209 -2.44 15.81 18.11
C GLU A 209 -3.92 15.74 17.68
N GLU A 210 -4.81 15.38 18.59
CA GLU A 210 -6.24 15.17 18.30
C GLU A 210 -6.91 16.40 17.69
N ALA A 211 -6.60 17.59 18.22
CA ALA A 211 -7.15 18.85 17.73
C ALA A 211 -6.78 19.17 16.27
N ALA A 212 -5.69 18.58 15.76
CA ALA A 212 -5.22 18.78 14.39
C ALA A 212 -5.63 17.63 13.44
N ALA A 213 -6.35 16.61 13.90
CA ALA A 213 -6.66 15.42 13.12
C ALA A 213 -7.45 15.69 11.84
N ALA A 214 -8.30 16.73 11.83
CA ALA A 214 -9.14 17.10 10.69
C ALA A 214 -8.38 17.91 9.63
N ILE A 215 -7.54 18.87 10.05
CA ILE A 215 -6.95 19.88 9.14
C ILE A 215 -5.41 19.87 9.12
N GLY A 216 -4.78 19.15 10.05
CA GLY A 216 -3.33 19.16 10.23
C GLY A 216 -2.80 20.36 10.98
N ASN A 217 -1.48 20.47 11.05
CA ASN A 217 -0.74 21.55 11.70
C ASN A 217 0.47 21.97 10.86
N ALA A 218 1.29 22.90 11.36
CA ALA A 218 2.47 23.41 10.65
C ALA A 218 3.49 22.29 10.30
N HIS A 219 3.65 21.30 11.16
CA HIS A 219 4.54 20.16 10.91
C HIS A 219 4.04 19.28 9.77
N SER A 220 2.74 18.91 9.78
CA SER A 220 2.14 18.09 8.72
C SER A 220 2.10 18.83 7.37
N ALA A 221 1.94 20.16 7.36
CA ALA A 221 2.00 20.97 6.15
C ALA A 221 3.40 20.90 5.50
N ARG A 222 4.49 21.01 6.27
CA ARG A 222 5.88 20.85 5.76
C ARG A 222 6.11 19.46 5.18
N VAL A 223 5.56 18.42 5.79
CA VAL A 223 5.65 17.05 5.27
C VAL A 223 4.88 16.91 3.97
N ALA A 224 3.70 17.52 3.86
CA ALA A 224 2.90 17.50 2.63
C ALA A 224 3.62 18.21 1.47
N GLU A 225 4.28 19.34 1.72
CA GLU A 225 5.11 20.05 0.72
C GLU A 225 6.27 19.18 0.25
N ARG A 226 6.99 18.54 1.17
CA ARG A 226 8.06 17.58 0.83
C ARG A 226 7.53 16.42 0.00
N ALA A 227 6.44 15.79 0.43
CA ALA A 227 5.83 14.67 -0.28
C ALA A 227 5.46 15.06 -1.72
N ALA A 228 4.86 16.24 -1.91
CA ALA A 228 4.50 16.75 -3.23
C ALA A 228 5.75 16.97 -4.12
N ALA A 229 6.83 17.50 -3.57
CA ALA A 229 8.11 17.70 -4.29
C ALA A 229 8.76 16.38 -4.73
N GLU A 230 8.55 15.30 -3.97
CA GLU A 230 9.06 13.96 -4.28
C GLU A 230 8.10 13.10 -5.12
N GLY A 231 6.92 13.61 -5.48
CA GLY A 231 5.86 12.83 -6.12
C GLY A 231 5.24 11.76 -5.22
N ALA A 232 5.44 11.87 -3.90
CA ALA A 232 4.85 11.03 -2.87
C ALA A 232 3.55 11.64 -2.33
N ARG A 233 2.90 10.96 -1.37
CA ARG A 233 1.71 11.46 -0.67
C ARG A 233 1.97 11.56 0.83
N ALA A 234 1.22 12.44 1.49
CA ALA A 234 1.14 12.54 2.94
C ALA A 234 -0.32 12.37 3.40
N VAL A 235 -0.50 11.68 4.52
CA VAL A 235 -1.81 11.47 5.18
C VAL A 235 -1.69 11.91 6.61
N ILE A 236 -2.68 12.66 7.09
CA ILE A 236 -2.78 13.11 8.48
C ILE A 236 -3.54 12.05 9.28
N VAL A 237 -3.03 11.67 10.44
CA VAL A 237 -3.64 10.72 11.38
C VAL A 237 -3.41 11.21 12.79
N SER A 238 -4.34 10.98 13.69
CA SER A 238 -4.07 11.00 15.12
C SER A 238 -4.10 9.58 15.66
N ALA A 239 -2.94 9.04 16.01
CA ALA A 239 -2.85 7.68 16.53
C ALA A 239 -3.64 7.50 17.85
N ALA A 240 -3.83 8.56 18.63
CA ALA A 240 -4.67 8.54 19.82
C ALA A 240 -6.14 8.32 19.46
N ILE A 241 -6.69 9.11 18.52
CA ILE A 241 -8.06 8.93 18.02
C ILE A 241 -8.25 7.52 17.44
N GLU A 242 -7.29 7.04 16.64
CA GLU A 242 -7.41 5.70 16.05
C GLU A 242 -7.43 4.58 17.11
N ALA A 243 -6.66 4.74 18.18
CA ALA A 243 -6.67 3.81 19.30
C ALA A 243 -8.04 3.78 19.99
N GLU A 244 -8.70 4.93 20.18
CA GLU A 244 -10.04 5.01 20.75
C GLU A 244 -11.09 4.42 19.81
N VAL A 245 -11.11 4.84 18.54
CA VAL A 245 -12.05 4.35 17.52
C VAL A 245 -11.98 2.84 17.38
N SER A 246 -10.78 2.25 17.47
CA SER A 246 -10.59 0.81 17.35
C SER A 246 -11.29 0.00 18.46
N GLN A 247 -11.53 0.62 19.61
CA GLN A 247 -12.19 0.00 20.77
C GLN A 247 -13.71 0.19 20.78
N LEU A 248 -14.24 1.13 19.96
CA LEU A 248 -15.66 1.40 19.90
C LEU A 248 -16.42 0.32 19.09
N PRO A 249 -17.67 0.00 19.47
CA PRO A 249 -18.57 -0.76 18.62
C PRO A 249 -18.72 -0.11 17.25
N GLU A 250 -18.85 -0.92 16.19
CA GLU A 250 -18.91 -0.40 14.81
C GLU A 250 -20.01 0.65 14.61
N ALA A 251 -21.16 0.46 15.27
CA ALA A 251 -22.30 1.38 15.19
C ALA A 251 -22.02 2.77 15.78
N GLU A 252 -21.07 2.90 16.70
CA GLU A 252 -20.76 4.14 17.41
C GLU A 252 -19.60 4.91 16.75
N ARG A 253 -18.81 4.25 15.92
CA ARG A 253 -17.61 4.85 15.31
C ARG A 253 -17.91 6.05 14.44
N ALA A 254 -18.96 5.99 13.64
CA ALA A 254 -19.33 7.07 12.73
C ALA A 254 -19.74 8.34 13.51
N GLU A 255 -20.55 8.20 14.55
CA GLU A 255 -20.99 9.31 15.41
C GLU A 255 -19.80 9.94 16.16
N PHE A 256 -18.90 9.09 16.67
CA PHE A 256 -17.67 9.56 17.34
C PHE A 256 -16.78 10.39 16.41
N LEU A 257 -16.53 9.89 15.19
CA LEU A 257 -15.73 10.60 14.19
C LEU A 257 -16.38 11.91 13.75
N GLU A 258 -17.71 11.90 13.51
CA GLU A 258 -18.46 13.10 13.14
C GLU A 258 -18.39 14.18 14.27
N GLY A 259 -18.45 13.76 15.54
CA GLY A 259 -18.26 14.64 16.69
C GLY A 259 -16.89 15.33 16.72
N LEU A 260 -15.87 14.74 16.11
CA LEU A 260 -14.52 15.29 15.93
C LEU A 260 -14.34 16.05 14.61
N GLY A 261 -15.39 16.16 13.78
CA GLY A 261 -15.31 16.78 12.46
C GLY A 261 -14.60 15.91 11.41
N LEU A 262 -14.54 14.58 11.64
CA LEU A 262 -13.93 13.61 10.75
C LEU A 262 -15.01 12.82 10.02
N HIS A 263 -14.89 12.67 8.70
CA HIS A 263 -15.78 11.83 7.89
C HIS A 263 -15.34 10.38 7.85
N ASP A 264 -14.03 10.15 7.90
CA ASP A 264 -13.38 8.84 7.84
C ASP A 264 -12.32 8.71 8.94
N SER A 265 -12.04 7.49 9.38
CA SER A 265 -10.90 7.26 10.25
C SER A 265 -9.57 7.56 9.53
N GLY A 266 -8.56 7.94 10.29
CA GLY A 266 -7.21 8.11 9.72
C GLY A 266 -6.66 6.78 9.18
N LEU A 267 -7.01 5.66 9.82
CA LEU A 267 -6.64 4.32 9.34
C LEU A 267 -7.26 4.02 7.97
N ASP A 268 -8.52 4.33 7.74
CA ASP A 268 -9.16 4.15 6.43
C ASP A 268 -8.45 4.97 5.34
N ARG A 269 -8.02 6.19 5.69
CA ARG A 269 -7.23 7.04 4.79
C ARG A 269 -5.86 6.43 4.49
N VAL A 270 -5.17 5.88 5.49
CA VAL A 270 -3.87 5.19 5.32
C VAL A 270 -4.04 3.93 4.45
N ILE A 271 -5.06 3.11 4.71
CA ILE A 271 -5.33 1.88 3.95
C ILE A 271 -5.60 2.22 2.48
N ARG A 272 -6.46 3.19 2.20
CA ARG A 272 -6.75 3.65 0.82
C ARG A 272 -5.52 4.24 0.14
N ALA A 273 -4.77 5.09 0.85
CA ALA A 273 -3.55 5.67 0.30
C ALA A 273 -2.46 4.62 0.02
N GLY A 274 -2.31 3.61 0.88
CA GLY A 274 -1.41 2.47 0.66
C GLY A 274 -1.82 1.63 -0.55
N TYR A 275 -3.12 1.43 -0.74
CA TYR A 275 -3.69 0.73 -1.88
C TYR A 275 -3.39 1.47 -3.19
N ASP A 276 -3.63 2.78 -3.22
CA ASP A 276 -3.31 3.64 -4.36
C ASP A 276 -1.81 3.70 -4.65
N LEU A 277 -0.98 3.78 -3.58
CA LEU A 277 0.48 3.85 -3.67
C LEU A 277 1.07 2.63 -4.39
N LEU A 278 0.49 1.45 -4.16
CA LEU A 278 0.86 0.20 -4.82
C LEU A 278 0.27 0.08 -6.23
N GLY A 279 -0.47 1.09 -6.71
CA GLY A 279 -1.11 1.06 -8.03
C GLY A 279 -2.14 -0.06 -8.15
N LEU A 280 -2.85 -0.36 -7.07
CA LEU A 280 -3.86 -1.41 -7.03
C LEU A 280 -5.21 -0.88 -7.50
N VAL A 281 -6.00 -1.77 -8.10
CA VAL A 281 -7.39 -1.54 -8.49
C VAL A 281 -8.24 -2.73 -8.07
N THR A 282 -9.53 -2.46 -7.88
CA THR A 282 -10.49 -3.47 -7.44
C THR A 282 -11.47 -3.79 -8.55
N TYR A 283 -11.67 -5.08 -8.82
CA TYR A 283 -12.83 -5.56 -9.56
C TYR A 283 -13.71 -6.42 -8.65
N PHE A 284 -14.95 -6.62 -9.04
CA PHE A 284 -15.94 -7.34 -8.25
C PHE A 284 -16.48 -8.56 -8.96
N THR A 285 -16.82 -9.58 -8.18
CA THR A 285 -17.70 -10.66 -8.60
C THR A 285 -18.96 -10.61 -7.75
N VAL A 286 -20.13 -10.66 -8.37
CA VAL A 286 -21.42 -10.53 -7.70
C VAL A 286 -22.25 -11.78 -7.97
N GLY A 287 -22.74 -12.41 -6.90
CA GLY A 287 -23.61 -13.58 -6.99
C GLY A 287 -24.44 -13.78 -5.72
N PRO A 288 -25.48 -14.63 -5.76
CA PRO A 288 -26.36 -14.85 -4.62
C PRO A 288 -25.64 -15.40 -3.37
N LYS A 289 -24.58 -16.16 -3.55
CA LYS A 289 -23.79 -16.72 -2.43
C LYS A 289 -22.87 -15.68 -1.82
N GLU A 290 -22.14 -14.96 -2.67
CA GLU A 290 -21.22 -13.91 -2.21
C GLU A 290 -21.03 -12.80 -3.26
N THR A 291 -20.79 -11.59 -2.75
CA THR A 291 -20.18 -10.49 -3.48
C THR A 291 -18.77 -10.31 -2.93
N ARG A 292 -17.78 -10.33 -3.82
CA ARG A 292 -16.37 -10.25 -3.43
C ARG A 292 -15.62 -9.20 -4.24
N ALA A 293 -14.76 -8.45 -3.53
CA ALA A 293 -13.78 -7.55 -4.11
C ALA A 293 -12.45 -8.31 -4.32
N TRP A 294 -11.81 -8.09 -5.47
CA TRP A 294 -10.56 -8.70 -5.86
C TRP A 294 -9.53 -7.63 -6.21
N THR A 295 -8.32 -7.80 -5.72
CA THR A 295 -7.21 -6.86 -5.96
C THR A 295 -6.35 -7.31 -7.12
N ILE A 296 -6.05 -6.38 -8.02
CA ILE A 296 -5.09 -6.53 -9.10
C ILE A 296 -4.25 -5.25 -9.24
N VAL A 297 -3.10 -5.35 -9.88
CA VAL A 297 -2.30 -4.19 -10.26
C VAL A 297 -2.95 -3.49 -11.46
N LYS A 298 -2.96 -2.17 -11.47
CA LYS A 298 -3.43 -1.37 -12.61
C LYS A 298 -2.72 -1.79 -13.90
N GLY A 299 -3.48 -2.01 -14.96
CA GLY A 299 -2.96 -2.52 -16.23
C GLY A 299 -3.06 -4.04 -16.41
N THR A 300 -3.52 -4.78 -15.39
CA THR A 300 -3.74 -6.24 -15.48
C THR A 300 -4.81 -6.57 -16.50
N LYS A 301 -4.52 -7.55 -17.38
CA LYS A 301 -5.47 -8.06 -18.38
C LYS A 301 -6.42 -9.09 -17.77
N ALA A 302 -7.55 -9.32 -18.44
CA ALA A 302 -8.61 -10.22 -17.98
C ALA A 302 -8.16 -11.65 -17.64
N PRO A 303 -7.29 -12.33 -18.39
CA PRO A 303 -6.81 -13.66 -17.99
C PRO A 303 -6.04 -13.66 -16.67
N GLN A 304 -5.14 -12.70 -16.46
CA GLN A 304 -4.38 -12.56 -15.22
C GLN A 304 -5.27 -12.14 -14.05
N ALA A 305 -6.30 -11.32 -14.30
CA ALA A 305 -7.32 -11.02 -13.28
C ALA A 305 -8.09 -12.29 -12.89
N ALA A 306 -8.44 -13.14 -13.84
CA ALA A 306 -9.08 -14.44 -13.58
C ALA A 306 -8.18 -15.38 -12.75
N ALA A 307 -6.86 -15.33 -12.95
CA ALA A 307 -5.86 -16.09 -12.18
C ALA A 307 -5.90 -15.78 -10.68
N VAL A 308 -6.26 -14.56 -10.30
CA VAL A 308 -6.39 -14.16 -8.88
C VAL A 308 -7.50 -14.95 -8.18
N ILE A 309 -8.53 -15.36 -8.91
CA ILE A 309 -9.59 -16.24 -8.39
C ILE A 309 -9.08 -17.69 -8.33
N HIS A 310 -8.57 -18.20 -9.45
CA HIS A 310 -8.00 -19.54 -9.55
C HIS A 310 -7.14 -19.68 -10.82
N ASN A 311 -6.00 -20.37 -10.72
CA ASN A 311 -5.09 -20.57 -11.87
C ASN A 311 -5.77 -21.26 -13.08
N ASP A 312 -6.77 -22.11 -12.85
CA ASP A 312 -7.53 -22.76 -13.92
C ASP A 312 -8.34 -21.75 -14.74
N PHE A 313 -8.80 -20.67 -14.13
CA PHE A 313 -9.54 -19.61 -14.83
C PHE A 313 -8.64 -18.88 -15.84
N GLU A 314 -7.37 -18.69 -15.53
CA GLU A 314 -6.40 -18.16 -16.49
C GLU A 314 -6.13 -19.12 -17.64
N ARG A 315 -5.82 -20.40 -17.30
CA ARG A 315 -5.48 -21.42 -18.30
C ARG A 315 -6.62 -21.69 -19.28
N GLY A 316 -7.83 -21.77 -18.74
CA GLY A 316 -9.04 -22.03 -19.52
C GLY A 316 -9.78 -20.78 -20.00
N PHE A 317 -9.19 -19.57 -19.85
CA PHE A 317 -9.87 -18.31 -20.16
C PHE A 317 -10.42 -18.26 -21.60
N ILE A 318 -11.72 -18.00 -21.72
CA ILE A 318 -12.43 -17.85 -23.00
C ILE A 318 -12.78 -16.37 -23.21
N ALA A 319 -13.53 -15.78 -22.27
CA ALA A 319 -14.02 -14.41 -22.32
C ALA A 319 -14.38 -13.91 -20.93
N CYS A 320 -14.58 -12.61 -20.81
CA CYS A 320 -15.03 -11.96 -19.60
C CYS A 320 -16.28 -11.11 -19.89
N GLU A 321 -17.42 -11.44 -19.27
CA GLU A 321 -18.56 -10.53 -19.24
C GLU A 321 -18.26 -9.43 -18.26
N THR A 322 -18.34 -8.19 -18.74
CA THR A 322 -17.88 -7.00 -18.01
C THR A 322 -19.01 -5.97 -17.93
N ILE A 323 -19.29 -5.51 -16.72
CA ILE A 323 -20.25 -4.46 -16.42
C ILE A 323 -19.52 -3.38 -15.62
N ALA A 324 -19.62 -2.12 -16.01
CA ALA A 324 -19.11 -1.03 -15.18
C ALA A 324 -19.97 -0.89 -13.91
N TYR A 325 -19.34 -0.54 -12.78
CA TYR A 325 -20.03 -0.35 -11.50
C TYR A 325 -21.26 0.57 -11.64
N ASP A 326 -21.11 1.73 -12.27
CA ASP A 326 -22.19 2.71 -12.42
C ASP A 326 -23.37 2.14 -13.22
N ASP A 327 -23.11 1.38 -14.28
CA ASP A 327 -24.16 0.71 -15.06
C ASP A 327 -24.85 -0.37 -14.19
N TYR A 328 -24.09 -1.14 -13.38
CA TYR A 328 -24.65 -2.15 -12.49
C TYR A 328 -25.62 -1.54 -11.48
N ILE A 329 -25.29 -0.39 -10.90
CA ILE A 329 -26.15 0.35 -9.97
C ILE A 329 -27.34 0.96 -10.69
N ALA A 330 -27.13 1.67 -11.80
CA ALA A 330 -28.18 2.39 -12.54
C ALA A 330 -29.28 1.45 -13.05
N PHE A 331 -28.89 0.26 -13.55
CA PHE A 331 -29.82 -0.73 -14.10
C PHE A 331 -30.20 -1.83 -13.13
N LYS A 332 -29.86 -1.67 -11.84
CA LYS A 332 -30.24 -2.56 -10.73
C LYS A 332 -29.82 -4.02 -10.94
N GLY A 333 -28.61 -4.23 -11.46
CA GLY A 333 -27.99 -5.54 -11.57
C GLY A 333 -27.88 -6.08 -12.99
N GLU A 334 -27.37 -7.30 -13.09
CA GLU A 334 -26.98 -7.94 -14.35
C GLU A 334 -28.12 -8.02 -15.38
N ALA A 335 -29.33 -8.38 -14.95
CA ALA A 335 -30.47 -8.51 -15.87
C ALA A 335 -30.81 -7.16 -16.54
N GLY A 336 -30.94 -6.07 -15.78
CA GLY A 336 -31.23 -4.76 -16.32
C GLY A 336 -30.11 -4.23 -17.22
N VAL A 337 -28.86 -4.51 -16.87
CA VAL A 337 -27.70 -4.14 -17.72
C VAL A 337 -27.74 -4.89 -19.06
N LYS A 338 -28.10 -6.19 -19.07
CA LYS A 338 -28.29 -6.99 -20.29
C LYS A 338 -29.40 -6.44 -21.17
N GLU A 339 -30.56 -6.14 -20.60
CA GLU A 339 -31.71 -5.54 -21.31
C GLU A 339 -31.35 -4.19 -21.92
N ALA A 340 -30.56 -3.38 -21.21
CA ALA A 340 -30.08 -2.08 -21.67
C ALA A 340 -28.93 -2.18 -22.71
N GLY A 341 -28.43 -3.37 -23.01
CA GLY A 341 -27.30 -3.58 -23.94
C GLY A 341 -25.98 -3.01 -23.45
N ARG A 342 -25.79 -2.84 -22.12
CA ARG A 342 -24.59 -2.27 -21.51
C ARG A 342 -23.57 -3.31 -21.04
N MET A 343 -23.90 -4.60 -21.05
CA MET A 343 -22.97 -5.68 -20.78
C MET A 343 -22.04 -5.85 -21.98
N ARG A 344 -20.75 -5.88 -21.72
CA ARG A 344 -19.70 -6.10 -22.73
C ARG A 344 -19.15 -7.51 -22.58
N VAL A 345 -18.73 -8.11 -23.69
CA VAL A 345 -17.99 -9.38 -23.69
C VAL A 345 -16.58 -9.06 -24.18
N GLU A 346 -15.62 -9.20 -23.29
CA GLU A 346 -14.24 -8.81 -23.51
C GLU A 346 -13.33 -10.04 -23.67
N GLY A 347 -12.30 -9.89 -24.50
CA GLY A 347 -11.32 -10.94 -24.78
C GLY A 347 -10.07 -10.83 -23.91
N LYS A 348 -9.02 -11.61 -24.30
CA LYS A 348 -7.76 -11.74 -23.55
C LYS A 348 -6.98 -10.44 -23.38
N GLU A 349 -7.13 -9.49 -24.30
CA GLU A 349 -6.41 -8.21 -24.30
C GLU A 349 -7.09 -7.13 -23.47
N TYR A 350 -8.27 -7.41 -22.92
CA TYR A 350 -8.98 -6.43 -22.10
C TYR A 350 -8.21 -6.12 -20.83
N VAL A 351 -7.93 -4.84 -20.61
CA VAL A 351 -7.33 -4.33 -19.38
C VAL A 351 -8.46 -4.02 -18.40
N VAL A 352 -8.50 -4.74 -17.28
CA VAL A 352 -9.52 -4.59 -16.25
C VAL A 352 -9.43 -3.21 -15.60
N ARG A 353 -10.59 -2.57 -15.41
CA ARG A 353 -10.72 -1.24 -14.82
C ARG A 353 -11.18 -1.33 -13.38
N ASP A 354 -10.80 -0.32 -12.61
CA ASP A 354 -11.30 -0.20 -11.23
C ASP A 354 -12.84 -0.07 -11.24
N GLY A 355 -13.52 -0.87 -10.43
CA GLY A 355 -14.97 -0.92 -10.34
C GLY A 355 -15.66 -1.86 -11.33
N ASP A 356 -14.94 -2.54 -12.22
CA ASP A 356 -15.57 -3.54 -13.10
C ASP A 356 -16.22 -4.66 -12.28
N VAL A 357 -17.44 -5.03 -12.65
CA VAL A 357 -18.11 -6.27 -12.21
C VAL A 357 -17.90 -7.32 -13.28
N LEU A 358 -17.21 -8.41 -12.93
CA LEU A 358 -16.70 -9.38 -13.90
C LEU A 358 -17.31 -10.77 -13.68
N LEU A 359 -17.66 -11.46 -14.79
CA LEU A 359 -17.99 -12.86 -14.83
C LEU A 359 -17.09 -13.55 -15.86
N PHE A 360 -16.16 -14.37 -15.40
CA PHE A 360 -15.23 -15.08 -16.27
C PHE A 360 -15.85 -16.35 -16.85
N ARG A 361 -15.73 -16.52 -18.16
CA ARG A 361 -16.05 -17.75 -18.89
C ARG A 361 -14.75 -18.49 -19.16
N PHE A 362 -14.67 -19.73 -18.72
CA PHE A 362 -13.49 -20.57 -18.86
C PHE A 362 -13.89 -22.01 -19.12
N ASN A 363 -12.97 -22.76 -19.71
CA ASN A 363 -13.11 -24.20 -19.93
C ASN A 363 -11.82 -24.89 -19.48
N VAL A 364 -11.92 -25.90 -18.60
CA VAL A 364 -10.79 -26.66 -18.03
C VAL A 364 -10.90 -28.10 -18.44
#